data_6596d20ad07beb5b4d15987b6d9a8476
#
_entry.id   6596d20ad07beb5b4d15987b6d9a8476
#
_cell.length_a   1.000
_cell.length_b   1.000
_cell.length_c   1.000
_cell.angle_alpha   90.00
_cell.angle_beta   90.00
_cell.angle_gamma   90.00
#
_symmetry.space_group_name_H-M   'P 1'
#
loop_
_entity.id
_entity.type
_entity.pdbx_description
1 polymer ?
#
loop_
_entity_poly.entity_id
_entity_poly.type
_entity_poly.pdbx_seq_one_letter_code
_entity_poly.pdbx_strand_id
1 'polypeptide(L)'
;VRYAIVSDVHGNLEALQAAFALVEPTDGLLCLGDIVGYGPNPNECVELIRARATATVLGNHDVAAIDNFGLAYFNPTAREAMRWTQTVLTPQNADWLNSLGYEFRVPEFLLVHGAPVTYFEYILD
;
A
#
# COMPACT_ATOMS: atom_id res chain seq x y z
N VAL A 1 -8.25 17.64 13.61
CA VAL A 1 -8.38 16.95 12.31
C VAL A 1 -8.54 15.46 12.56
N ARG A 2 -9.49 14.86 11.86
CA ARG A 2 -9.74 13.43 11.94
C ARG A 2 -9.17 12.72 10.73
N TYR A 3 -8.50 11.60 10.93
CA TYR A 3 -7.96 10.78 9.85
C TYR A 3 -8.56 9.38 9.90
N ALA A 4 -8.89 8.86 8.72
CA ALA A 4 -9.08 7.44 8.52
C ALA A 4 -7.74 6.83 8.11
N ILE A 5 -7.43 5.65 8.62
CA ILE A 5 -6.17 4.97 8.30
C ILE A 5 -6.50 3.62 7.69
N VAL A 6 -5.95 3.33 6.52
CA VAL A 6 -6.06 2.03 5.86
C VAL A 6 -4.67 1.46 5.61
N SER A 7 -4.56 0.16 5.57
CA SER A 7 -3.31 -0.54 5.30
C SER A 7 -3.59 -1.93 4.76
N ASP A 8 -2.62 -2.50 4.06
CA ASP A 8 -2.68 -3.90 3.62
C ASP A 8 -3.91 -4.19 2.76
N VAL A 9 -4.12 -3.35 1.78
CA VAL A 9 -5.24 -3.42 0.83
C VAL A 9 -5.11 -4.64 -0.07
N HIS A 10 -3.89 -4.95 -0.50
CA HIS A 10 -3.54 -6.15 -1.25
C HIS A 10 -4.44 -6.43 -2.46
N GLY A 11 -4.70 -5.40 -3.28
CA GLY A 11 -5.46 -5.58 -4.50
C GLY A 11 -6.91 -6.04 -4.31
N ASN A 12 -7.45 -5.91 -3.10
CA ASN A 12 -8.83 -6.30 -2.77
C ASN A 12 -9.75 -5.10 -2.93
N LEU A 13 -10.25 -4.93 -4.15
CA LEU A 13 -11.08 -3.77 -4.50
C LEU A 13 -12.36 -3.71 -3.67
N GLU A 14 -13.04 -4.84 -3.49
CA GLU A 14 -14.30 -4.89 -2.75
C GLU A 14 -14.11 -4.48 -1.29
N ALA A 15 -13.05 -4.95 -0.66
CA ALA A 15 -12.74 -4.57 0.72
C ALA A 15 -12.37 -3.09 0.82
N LEU A 16 -11.61 -2.57 -0.15
CA LEU A 16 -11.24 -1.16 -0.17
C LEU A 16 -12.47 -0.26 -0.34
N GLN A 17 -13.37 -0.62 -1.26
CA GLN A 17 -14.62 0.11 -1.46
C GLN A 17 -15.49 0.10 -0.22
N ALA A 18 -15.58 -1.05 0.46
CA ALA A 18 -16.33 -1.17 1.71
C ALA A 18 -15.74 -0.29 2.82
N ALA A 19 -14.41 -0.26 2.93
CA ALA A 19 -13.73 0.61 3.89
C ALA A 19 -13.98 2.09 3.57
N PHE A 20 -13.89 2.48 2.30
CA PHE A 20 -14.11 3.86 1.88
C PHE A 20 -15.54 4.34 2.14
N ALA A 21 -16.52 3.45 2.09
CA ALA A 21 -17.91 3.80 2.41
C ALA A 21 -18.08 4.24 3.87
N LEU A 22 -17.14 3.89 4.74
CA LEU A 22 -17.17 4.28 6.16
C LEU A 22 -16.38 5.57 6.43
N VAL A 23 -15.65 6.09 5.44
CA VAL A 23 -14.83 7.29 5.60
C VAL A 23 -15.67 8.52 5.24
N GLU A 24 -15.73 9.48 6.17
CA GLU A 24 -16.43 10.73 5.91
C GLU A 24 -15.68 11.55 4.85
N PRO A 25 -16.39 12.27 3.96
CA PRO A 25 -15.73 13.07 2.91
C PRO A 25 -14.76 14.12 3.43
N THR A 26 -14.97 14.61 4.66
CA THR A 26 -14.13 15.61 5.30
C THR A 26 -12.93 15.05 6.05
N ASP A 27 -12.85 13.72 6.20
CA ASP A 27 -11.72 13.07 6.87
C ASP A 27 -10.50 13.08 5.96
N GLY A 28 -9.32 13.25 6.54
CA GLY A 28 -8.08 12.88 5.87
C GLY A 28 -7.99 11.36 5.78
N LEU A 29 -7.38 10.84 4.73
CA LEU A 29 -7.15 9.41 4.56
C LEU A 29 -5.66 9.16 4.48
N LEU A 30 -5.15 8.27 5.34
CA LEU A 30 -3.75 7.87 5.36
C LEU A 30 -3.67 6.40 4.98
N CYS A 31 -2.76 6.05 4.08
CA CYS A 31 -2.53 4.67 3.66
C CYS A 31 -1.12 4.23 4.05
N LEU A 32 -1.02 3.15 4.82
CA LEU A 32 0.24 2.66 5.34
C LEU A 32 0.89 1.58 4.45
N GLY A 33 0.48 1.49 3.19
CA GLY A 33 1.14 0.62 2.22
C GLY A 33 0.52 -0.75 2.07
N ASP A 34 1.19 -1.58 1.28
CA ASP A 34 0.71 -2.87 0.82
C ASP A 34 -0.62 -2.74 0.07
N ILE A 35 -0.64 -1.81 -0.87
CA ILE A 35 -1.80 -1.59 -1.75
C ILE A 35 -1.96 -2.75 -2.71
N VAL A 36 -0.85 -3.30 -3.18
CA VAL A 36 -0.82 -4.39 -4.16
C VAL A 36 -0.29 -5.69 -3.53
N GLY A 37 -0.26 -6.73 -4.32
CA GLY A 37 0.09 -8.07 -3.86
C GLY A 37 -1.16 -8.88 -3.50
N TYR A 38 -1.11 -10.19 -3.70
CA TYR A 38 -2.19 -11.16 -3.46
C TYR A 38 -3.43 -10.96 -4.34
N GLY A 39 -4.19 -9.89 -4.17
CA GLY A 39 -5.51 -9.73 -4.74
C GLY A 39 -5.53 -9.37 -6.23
N PRO A 40 -6.70 -9.51 -6.88
CA PRO A 40 -6.80 -9.46 -8.34
C PRO A 40 -6.92 -8.05 -8.93
N ASN A 41 -7.05 -7.00 -8.12
CA ASN A 41 -7.30 -5.65 -8.61
C ASN A 41 -6.24 -4.63 -8.17
N PRO A 42 -4.94 -4.87 -8.49
CA PRO A 42 -3.89 -3.95 -8.04
C PRO A 42 -4.05 -2.54 -8.63
N ASN A 43 -4.37 -2.43 -9.92
CA ASN A 43 -4.49 -1.13 -10.57
C ASN A 43 -5.64 -0.30 -10.01
N GLU A 44 -6.80 -0.91 -9.86
CA GLU A 44 -7.98 -0.23 -9.32
C GLU A 44 -7.74 0.25 -7.89
N CYS A 45 -7.08 -0.56 -7.07
CA CYS A 45 -6.75 -0.17 -5.70
C CYS A 45 -5.74 0.97 -5.66
N VAL A 46 -4.70 0.93 -6.50
CA VAL A 46 -3.74 2.03 -6.60
C VAL A 46 -4.45 3.32 -6.99
N GLU A 47 -5.33 3.26 -7.99
CA GLU A 47 -6.03 4.45 -8.50
C GLU A 47 -6.96 5.04 -7.45
N LEU A 48 -7.69 4.20 -6.69
CA LEU A 48 -8.55 4.68 -5.61
C LEU A 48 -7.76 5.32 -4.47
N ILE A 49 -6.67 4.71 -4.03
CA ILE A 49 -5.81 5.27 -2.98
C ILE A 49 -5.22 6.59 -3.47
N ARG A 50 -4.69 6.63 -4.69
CA ARG A 50 -4.11 7.84 -5.27
C ARG A 50 -5.10 8.98 -5.33
N ALA A 51 -6.35 8.70 -5.68
CA ALA A 51 -7.38 9.73 -5.81
C ALA A 51 -7.83 10.27 -4.45
N ARG A 52 -7.78 9.45 -3.38
CA ARG A 52 -8.44 9.78 -2.10
C ARG A 52 -7.47 10.05 -0.96
N ALA A 53 -6.30 9.41 -0.96
CA ALA A 53 -5.40 9.50 0.19
C ALA A 53 -4.71 10.87 0.28
N THR A 54 -4.64 11.38 1.50
CA THR A 54 -3.86 12.58 1.84
C THR A 54 -2.37 12.25 1.82
N ALA A 55 -2.00 11.08 2.32
CA ALA A 55 -0.62 10.61 2.34
C ALA A 55 -0.58 9.09 2.27
N THR A 56 0.45 8.57 1.63
CA THR A 56 0.65 7.12 1.45
C THR A 56 2.13 6.81 1.61
N VAL A 57 2.44 5.71 2.30
CA VAL A 57 3.80 5.17 2.37
C VAL A 57 3.85 3.81 1.72
N LEU A 58 5.05 3.38 1.31
CA LEU A 58 5.26 2.09 0.67
C LEU A 58 5.26 0.96 1.69
N GLY A 59 4.54 -0.12 1.35
CA GLY A 59 4.68 -1.40 2.03
C GLY A 59 5.70 -2.29 1.30
N ASN A 60 6.06 -3.41 1.92
CA ASN A 60 7.03 -4.34 1.33
C ASN A 60 6.51 -4.97 0.03
N HIS A 61 5.20 -5.20 -0.09
CA HIS A 61 4.61 -5.71 -1.33
C HIS A 61 4.64 -4.67 -2.44
N ASP A 62 4.45 -3.39 -2.11
CA ASP A 62 4.53 -2.32 -3.13
C ASP A 62 5.95 -2.21 -3.69
N VAL A 63 6.95 -2.28 -2.82
CA VAL A 63 8.36 -2.25 -3.24
C VAL A 63 8.70 -3.46 -4.10
N ALA A 64 8.25 -4.65 -3.71
CA ALA A 64 8.48 -5.86 -4.50
C ALA A 64 7.84 -5.76 -5.89
N ALA A 65 6.69 -5.09 -6.00
CA ALA A 65 5.99 -4.91 -7.28
C ALA A 65 6.77 -4.02 -8.26
N ILE A 66 7.49 -3.01 -7.75
CA ILE A 66 8.18 -2.04 -8.60
C ILE A 66 9.68 -2.29 -8.72
N ASP A 67 10.30 -3.04 -7.79
CA ASP A 67 11.75 -3.17 -7.72
C ASP A 67 12.24 -4.59 -7.40
N ASN A 68 11.36 -5.56 -7.23
CA ASN A 68 11.69 -6.93 -6.82
C ASN A 68 12.33 -7.04 -5.43
N PHE A 69 12.51 -5.95 -4.72
CA PHE A 69 13.17 -5.95 -3.43
C PHE A 69 12.39 -6.79 -2.42
N GLY A 70 13.07 -7.74 -1.79
CA GLY A 70 12.46 -8.60 -0.78
C GLY A 70 11.66 -9.77 -1.34
N LEU A 71 11.49 -9.87 -2.67
CA LEU A 71 10.66 -10.92 -3.29
C LEU A 71 11.13 -12.33 -2.91
N ALA A 72 12.43 -12.52 -2.74
CA ALA A 72 12.99 -13.82 -2.37
C ALA A 72 12.55 -14.30 -0.98
N TYR A 73 12.15 -13.38 -0.09
CA TYR A 73 11.68 -13.71 1.25
C TYR A 73 10.19 -14.02 1.32
N PHE A 74 9.47 -13.80 0.22
CA PHE A 74 8.05 -14.12 0.17
C PHE A 74 7.86 -15.64 0.11
N ASN A 75 6.76 -16.14 0.72
CA ASN A 75 6.39 -17.53 0.52
C ASN A 75 6.02 -17.77 -0.96
N PRO A 76 5.99 -19.05 -1.42
CA PRO A 76 5.75 -19.33 -2.84
C PRO A 76 4.45 -18.74 -3.41
N THR A 77 3.37 -18.78 -2.63
CA THR A 77 2.07 -18.25 -3.07
C THR A 77 2.12 -16.73 -3.23
N ALA A 78 2.69 -16.03 -2.25
CA ALA A 78 2.83 -14.58 -2.31
C ALA A 78 3.75 -14.15 -3.46
N ARG A 79 4.82 -14.91 -3.70
CA ARG A 79 5.76 -14.65 -4.79
C ARG A 79 5.10 -14.80 -6.14
N GLU A 80 4.32 -15.85 -6.33
CA GLU A 80 3.59 -16.07 -7.58
C GLU A 80 2.57 -14.96 -7.83
N ALA A 81 1.80 -14.59 -6.82
CA ALA A 81 0.86 -13.48 -6.91
C ALA A 81 1.57 -12.17 -7.26
N MET A 82 2.75 -11.94 -6.69
CA MET A 82 3.53 -10.74 -6.98
C MET A 82 4.05 -10.72 -8.41
N ARG A 83 4.50 -11.86 -8.94
CA ARG A 83 4.92 -11.95 -10.34
C ARG A 83 3.77 -11.62 -11.29
N TRP A 84 2.59 -12.13 -11.00
CA TRP A 84 1.41 -11.76 -11.78
C TRP A 84 1.10 -10.27 -11.65
N THR A 85 1.13 -9.72 -10.44
CA THR A 85 0.91 -8.29 -10.19
C THR A 85 1.86 -7.44 -11.05
N GLN A 86 3.14 -7.82 -11.12
CA GLN A 86 4.12 -7.12 -11.93
C GLN A 86 3.76 -7.12 -13.42
N THR A 87 3.07 -8.16 -13.91
CA THR A 87 2.67 -8.23 -15.32
C THR A 87 1.48 -7.35 -15.66
N VAL A 88 0.61 -7.05 -14.71
CA VAL A 88 -0.64 -6.29 -14.95
C VAL A 88 -0.58 -4.84 -14.48
N LEU A 89 0.35 -4.51 -13.59
CA LEU A 89 0.48 -3.16 -13.05
C LEU A 89 0.84 -2.19 -14.19
N THR A 90 0.02 -1.15 -14.37
CA THR A 90 0.26 -0.19 -15.45
C THR A 90 1.50 0.65 -15.16
N PRO A 91 2.19 1.17 -16.21
CA PRO A 91 3.33 2.06 -16.01
C PRO A 91 3.00 3.29 -15.15
N GLN A 92 1.83 3.87 -15.34
CA GLN A 92 1.40 5.03 -14.56
C GLN A 92 1.28 4.70 -13.08
N ASN A 93 0.70 3.54 -12.76
CA ASN A 93 0.54 3.10 -11.36
C ASN A 93 1.89 2.72 -10.74
N ALA A 94 2.75 2.06 -11.51
CA ALA A 94 4.10 1.74 -11.06
C ALA A 94 4.90 3.03 -10.78
N ASP A 95 4.81 4.02 -11.66
CA ASP A 95 5.49 5.30 -11.48
C ASP A 95 5.00 6.04 -10.23
N TRP A 96 3.70 6.02 -10.00
CA TRP A 96 3.16 6.64 -8.79
C TRP A 96 3.67 5.95 -7.52
N LEU A 97 3.63 4.61 -7.49
CA LEU A 97 4.19 3.87 -6.36
C LEU A 97 5.67 4.20 -6.14
N ASN A 98 6.44 4.28 -7.23
CA ASN A 98 7.85 4.60 -7.16
C ASN A 98 8.12 6.03 -6.67
N SER A 99 7.13 6.91 -6.71
CA SER A 99 7.24 8.29 -6.21
C SER A 99 7.03 8.38 -4.70
N LEU A 100 6.52 7.33 -4.07
CA LEU A 100 6.21 7.33 -2.63
C LEU A 100 7.47 7.05 -1.80
N GLY A 101 7.46 7.54 -0.56
CA GLY A 101 8.51 7.26 0.40
C GLY A 101 8.15 6.12 1.34
N TYR A 102 9.09 5.80 2.21
CA TYR A 102 8.93 4.78 3.25
C TYR A 102 8.32 5.35 4.52
N GLU A 103 8.35 6.66 4.68
CA GLU A 103 7.77 7.34 5.84
C GLU A 103 7.11 8.64 5.41
N PHE A 104 6.15 9.07 6.18
CA PHE A 104 5.50 10.37 6.01
C PHE A 104 5.13 10.93 7.38
N ARG A 105 5.49 12.19 7.64
CA ARG A 105 5.23 12.81 8.92
C ARG A 105 4.04 13.77 8.82
N VAL A 106 3.07 13.57 9.69
CA VAL A 106 2.03 14.57 9.98
C VAL A 106 2.37 15.21 11.34
N PRO A 107 1.72 16.33 11.72
CA PRO A 107 2.12 17.03 12.96
C PRO A 107 2.15 16.14 14.20
N GLU A 108 1.23 15.21 14.32
CA GLU A 108 1.03 14.42 15.53
C GLU A 108 1.74 13.07 15.51
N PHE A 109 2.11 12.54 14.32
CA PHE A 109 2.69 11.19 14.24
C PHE A 109 3.47 10.96 12.95
N LEU A 110 4.19 9.85 12.94
CA LEU A 110 4.99 9.37 11.80
C LEU A 110 4.32 8.11 11.22
N LEU A 111 4.10 8.12 9.91
CA LEU A 111 3.56 6.97 9.19
C LEU A 111 4.70 6.10 8.67
N VAL A 112 4.65 4.81 8.98
CA VAL A 112 5.56 3.80 8.44
C VAL A 112 4.78 2.50 8.26
N HIS A 113 5.23 1.63 7.35
CA HIS A 113 4.57 0.34 7.14
C HIS A 113 4.98 -0.68 8.21
N GLY A 114 6.24 -0.83 8.49
CA GLY A 114 6.75 -1.72 9.54
C GLY A 114 7.12 -0.97 10.79
N ALA A 115 8.39 -0.60 10.90
CA ALA A 115 8.92 0.16 12.02
C ALA A 115 9.79 1.31 11.52
N PRO A 116 9.94 2.40 12.29
CA PRO A 116 10.89 3.44 11.93
C PRO A 116 12.31 2.87 11.81
N VAL A 117 13.04 3.29 10.76
CA VAL A 117 14.40 2.83 10.42
C VAL A 117 14.42 1.42 9.80
N THR A 118 13.62 0.49 10.30
CA THR A 118 13.49 -0.87 9.75
C THR A 118 12.08 -1.05 9.17
N TYR A 119 11.82 -0.42 8.05
CA TYR A 119 10.46 -0.19 7.51
C TYR A 119 9.64 -1.46 7.25
N PHE A 120 10.28 -2.59 7.04
CA PHE A 120 9.58 -3.85 6.73
C PHE A 120 9.72 -4.89 7.83
N GLU A 121 10.10 -4.48 9.01
CA GLU A 121 10.19 -5.35 10.18
C GLU A 121 8.79 -5.75 10.65
N TYR A 122 8.59 -7.04 10.94
CA TYR A 122 7.39 -7.50 11.62
C TYR A 122 7.55 -7.25 13.11
N ILE A 123 6.60 -6.52 13.69
CA ILE A 123 6.56 -6.27 15.13
C ILE A 123 5.62 -7.29 15.74
N LEU A 124 6.19 -8.21 16.51
CA LEU A 124 5.44 -9.28 17.17
C LEU A 124 5.51 -9.08 18.68
N ASP A 125 4.37 -9.24 19.36
CA ASP A 125 4.28 -9.14 20.82
C ASP A 125 4.80 -10.40 21.50
#